data_62a41345e30142a9bedb49aaac7ae7da
#
_entry.id   62a41345e30142a9bedb49aaac7ae7da
#
_cell.length_a   1.000
_cell.length_b   1.000
_cell.length_c   1.000
_cell.angle_alpha   90.00
_cell.angle_beta   90.00
_cell.angle_gamma   90.00
#
_symmetry.space_group_name_H-M   'P 1'
#
loop_
_entity.id
_entity.type
_entity.pdbx_description
1 polymer ?
#
loop_
_entity_poly.entity_id
_entity_poly.type
_entity_poly.pdbx_seq_one_letter_code
_entity_poly.pdbx_strand_id
1 'polypeptide(L)'
;MSARSFPSDFLWGSATASYQIEGGATEGGRGPSIWDTFSHTPGKTLNGDTGDVADDHFHRWQEDVEHIKNLGLGAYRFSISWSRVQPGGSGEFNTEGIRFYSDLVDGLLAAGVKPVVTLYHWDLPQELEDVGGWTNRDTAYAFARYARKMAEELGDRIDVWTTLNEPWCTAYLGYGSGVHAPGRTESLAALQAVHHLNLAHGLAVQQIREVLGDSAKTSITLNLHVFRPDGPSSDADQGAVRKVDALANRAFLGPVLDGAYPADLLENTASVTDWSFVQDGDLEITRQPLDVLGVNYYSTARVRHFSGEGERQQADGHKDSAGTPWIAADDVEFLPQPGPYTAMGWNIEPAGLTDLLVSLRDSYPDQPLMVTENGAAFDDTVVTEDGVARVHDVERVAYVHDHVEALGLARDQGVDVRGYFAWSLLDNFEWAYGYDRRFGIIRVDYETLERTWKDSAHWYRRLATTNTLPPVTEVSPA
;
A
#
# COMPACT_ATOMS: atom_id res chain seq x y z
N MET A 1 -0.96 19.09 -28.62
CA MET A 1 -1.98 18.12 -28.22
C MET A 1 -2.89 18.82 -27.23
N SER A 2 -4.21 18.53 -27.21
CA SER A 2 -5.08 19.06 -26.16
C SER A 2 -4.66 18.42 -24.83
N ALA A 3 -4.68 19.20 -23.74
CA ALA A 3 -4.38 18.66 -22.41
C ALA A 3 -5.40 17.55 -22.06
N ARG A 4 -4.92 16.47 -21.44
CA ARG A 4 -5.77 15.35 -20.99
C ARG A 4 -6.66 15.79 -19.84
N SER A 5 -7.96 15.55 -19.96
CA SER A 5 -8.93 15.85 -18.90
C SER A 5 -9.56 14.57 -18.37
N PHE A 6 -9.92 14.58 -17.09
CA PHE A 6 -10.57 13.48 -16.38
C PHE A 6 -12.04 13.84 -16.04
N PRO A 7 -12.90 12.86 -15.78
CA PRO A 7 -14.28 13.12 -15.35
C PRO A 7 -14.35 13.96 -14.08
N SER A 8 -15.42 14.72 -13.93
CA SER A 8 -15.61 15.60 -12.76
C SER A 8 -15.78 14.85 -11.42
N ASP A 9 -16.11 13.57 -11.48
CA ASP A 9 -16.27 12.67 -10.34
C ASP A 9 -15.02 11.80 -10.08
N PHE A 10 -13.95 12.00 -10.88
CA PHE A 10 -12.67 11.31 -10.66
C PHE A 10 -12.04 11.77 -9.34
N LEU A 11 -11.68 10.82 -8.46
CA LEU A 11 -11.13 11.14 -7.15
C LEU A 11 -9.62 11.38 -7.22
N TRP A 12 -9.20 12.62 -7.00
CA TRP A 12 -7.82 12.96 -6.73
C TRP A 12 -7.58 12.95 -5.22
N GLY A 13 -6.63 12.16 -4.77
CA GLY A 13 -6.31 12.01 -3.36
C GLY A 13 -4.83 11.89 -3.10
N SER A 14 -4.48 11.79 -1.83
CA SER A 14 -3.16 11.37 -1.37
C SER A 14 -3.32 10.38 -0.23
N ALA A 15 -2.27 9.60 0.04
CA ALA A 15 -2.33 8.53 1.02
C ALA A 15 -1.22 8.67 2.09
N THR A 16 -1.47 8.09 3.26
CA THR A 16 -0.51 7.86 4.33
C THR A 16 -0.84 6.58 5.07
N ALA A 17 0.09 6.10 5.93
CA ALA A 17 -0.15 4.99 6.84
C ALA A 17 0.14 5.39 8.29
N SER A 18 -0.64 4.84 9.21
CA SER A 18 -0.64 5.22 10.63
C SER A 18 0.75 5.15 11.27
N TYR A 19 1.45 4.01 11.19
CA TYR A 19 2.76 3.87 11.81
C TYR A 19 3.80 4.83 11.22
N GLN A 20 3.67 5.17 9.94
CA GLN A 20 4.63 6.00 9.22
C GLN A 20 4.54 7.49 9.57
N ILE A 21 3.38 7.98 10.03
CA ILE A 21 3.17 9.42 10.27
C ILE A 21 2.71 9.80 11.67
N GLU A 22 2.00 8.91 12.38
CA GLU A 22 1.27 9.31 13.59
C GLU A 22 2.17 9.72 14.75
N GLY A 23 3.20 8.94 15.05
CA GLY A 23 3.92 9.10 16.30
C GLY A 23 3.03 8.81 17.52
N GLY A 24 3.32 9.45 18.65
CA GLY A 24 2.57 9.21 19.89
C GLY A 24 2.55 7.73 20.26
N ALA A 25 3.70 7.03 20.09
CA ALA A 25 3.80 5.57 20.16
C ALA A 25 3.33 4.98 21.51
N THR A 26 3.41 5.76 22.59
CA THR A 26 3.00 5.36 23.94
C THR A 26 1.91 6.26 24.51
N GLU A 27 1.25 7.05 23.68
CA GLU A 27 0.26 8.04 24.11
C GLU A 27 -1.17 7.62 23.72
N GLY A 28 -2.16 8.25 24.36
CA GLY A 28 -3.56 8.00 24.07
C GLY A 28 -3.99 6.55 24.30
N GLY A 29 -3.30 5.79 25.15
CA GLY A 29 -3.59 4.39 25.43
C GLY A 29 -3.20 3.41 24.31
N ARG A 30 -2.37 3.84 23.33
CA ARG A 30 -1.87 2.96 22.27
C ARG A 30 -0.98 1.85 22.85
N GLY A 31 -1.19 0.61 22.39
CA GLY A 31 -0.30 -0.52 22.62
C GLY A 31 0.77 -0.66 21.53
N PRO A 32 1.81 -1.49 21.75
CA PRO A 32 2.83 -1.73 20.75
C PRO A 32 2.28 -2.53 19.55
N SER A 33 2.76 -2.22 18.36
CA SER A 33 2.62 -3.03 17.16
C SER A 33 3.90 -3.81 16.86
N ILE A 34 3.86 -4.73 15.91
CA ILE A 34 5.04 -5.44 15.44
C ILE A 34 6.12 -4.49 14.88
N TRP A 35 5.73 -3.32 14.35
CA TRP A 35 6.67 -2.32 13.86
C TRP A 35 7.37 -1.57 14.99
N ASP A 36 6.72 -1.36 16.14
CA ASP A 36 7.41 -0.83 17.33
C ASP A 36 8.52 -1.79 17.77
N THR A 37 8.23 -3.07 17.91
CA THR A 37 9.22 -4.10 18.27
C THR A 37 10.33 -4.21 17.24
N PHE A 38 9.98 -4.22 15.95
CA PHE A 38 10.92 -4.39 14.86
C PHE A 38 11.88 -3.19 14.75
N SER A 39 11.37 -1.96 14.75
CA SER A 39 12.18 -0.76 14.60
C SER A 39 13.12 -0.52 15.78
N HIS A 40 12.74 -0.95 17.00
CA HIS A 40 13.62 -0.92 18.16
C HIS A 40 14.63 -2.07 18.22
N THR A 41 14.51 -3.05 17.30
CA THR A 41 15.49 -4.15 17.23
C THR A 41 16.73 -3.67 16.45
N PRO A 42 17.94 -3.74 17.04
CA PRO A 42 19.16 -3.25 16.39
C PRO A 42 19.38 -3.82 14.99
N GLY A 43 19.67 -2.95 14.02
CA GLY A 43 19.98 -3.30 12.63
C GLY A 43 18.76 -3.62 11.75
N LYS A 44 17.53 -3.50 12.24
CA LYS A 44 16.32 -3.75 11.46
C LYS A 44 15.90 -2.54 10.62
N THR A 45 16.18 -1.33 11.09
CA THR A 45 15.94 -0.08 10.37
C THR A 45 17.26 0.65 10.12
N LEU A 46 17.31 1.47 9.07
CA LEU A 46 18.44 2.31 8.78
C LEU A 46 18.61 3.32 9.92
N ASN A 47 19.88 3.53 10.37
CA ASN A 47 20.25 4.40 11.49
C ASN A 47 19.60 4.06 12.85
N GLY A 48 18.81 3.00 12.95
CA GLY A 48 18.00 2.70 14.13
C GLY A 48 16.78 3.62 14.27
N ASP A 49 16.32 4.18 13.16
CA ASP A 49 15.14 5.04 13.12
C ASP A 49 13.88 4.28 13.55
N THR A 50 12.98 4.95 14.27
CA THR A 50 11.71 4.41 14.77
C THR A 50 10.53 5.30 14.38
N GLY A 51 9.31 4.76 14.42
CA GLY A 51 8.07 5.51 14.22
C GLY A 51 7.55 6.22 15.49
N ASP A 52 8.36 6.36 16.54
CA ASP A 52 7.90 6.85 17.84
C ASP A 52 7.33 8.28 17.78
N VAL A 53 7.96 9.15 16.99
CA VAL A 53 7.52 10.51 16.73
C VAL A 53 6.97 10.65 15.33
N ALA A 54 7.64 10.04 14.34
CA ALA A 54 7.31 10.12 12.92
C ALA A 54 7.08 11.60 12.48
N ASP A 55 5.90 11.91 11.97
CA ASP A 55 5.52 13.28 11.59
C ASP A 55 4.66 13.95 12.70
N ASP A 56 4.50 13.28 13.83
CA ASP A 56 3.66 13.75 14.93
C ASP A 56 2.21 14.07 14.51
N HIS A 57 1.69 13.32 13.53
CA HIS A 57 0.32 13.50 13.04
C HIS A 57 -0.72 13.33 14.15
N PHE A 58 -0.45 12.48 15.15
CA PHE A 58 -1.34 12.30 16.29
C PHE A 58 -1.69 13.62 17.01
N HIS A 59 -0.74 14.55 17.10
CA HIS A 59 -0.96 15.86 17.68
C HIS A 59 -1.25 16.96 16.65
N ARG A 60 -0.84 16.77 15.41
CA ARG A 60 -0.85 17.80 14.34
C ARG A 60 -1.82 17.51 13.20
N TRP A 61 -2.74 16.57 13.38
CA TRP A 61 -3.68 16.16 12.31
C TRP A 61 -4.51 17.32 11.74
N GLN A 62 -4.85 18.33 12.55
CA GLN A 62 -5.59 19.51 12.07
C GLN A 62 -4.78 20.31 11.04
N GLU A 63 -3.47 20.45 11.26
CA GLU A 63 -2.56 21.09 10.31
C GLU A 63 -2.50 20.28 8.99
N ASP A 64 -2.36 18.96 9.10
CA ASP A 64 -2.29 18.09 7.94
C ASP A 64 -3.62 18.08 7.15
N VAL A 65 -4.78 18.13 7.82
CA VAL A 65 -6.09 18.29 7.17
C VAL A 65 -6.18 19.64 6.45
N GLU A 66 -5.64 20.72 7.00
CA GLU A 66 -5.62 22.02 6.32
C GLU A 66 -4.71 21.98 5.07
N HIS A 67 -3.59 21.25 5.10
CA HIS A 67 -2.79 21.01 3.90
C HIS A 67 -3.57 20.25 2.82
N ILE A 68 -4.30 19.18 3.18
CA ILE A 68 -5.13 18.39 2.26
C ILE A 68 -6.19 19.28 1.60
N LYS A 69 -6.88 20.08 2.39
CA LYS A 69 -7.88 21.05 1.92
C LYS A 69 -7.27 22.07 0.97
N ASN A 70 -6.11 22.65 1.33
CA ASN A 70 -5.42 23.64 0.52
C ASN A 70 -4.86 23.06 -0.78
N LEU A 71 -4.53 21.76 -0.83
CA LEU A 71 -4.22 21.03 -2.05
C LEU A 71 -5.45 20.82 -2.94
N GLY A 72 -6.66 21.05 -2.43
CA GLY A 72 -7.89 20.81 -3.18
C GLY A 72 -8.19 19.36 -3.47
N LEU A 73 -7.70 18.44 -2.62
CA LEU A 73 -7.90 17.01 -2.79
C LEU A 73 -9.37 16.64 -2.50
N GLY A 74 -9.94 15.78 -3.35
CA GLY A 74 -11.29 15.26 -3.17
C GLY A 74 -11.38 14.13 -2.16
N ALA A 75 -10.26 13.45 -1.85
CA ALA A 75 -10.19 12.35 -0.90
C ALA A 75 -8.84 12.29 -0.18
N TYR A 76 -8.84 11.70 1.00
CA TYR A 76 -7.63 11.34 1.74
C TYR A 76 -7.72 9.89 2.21
N ARG A 77 -6.71 9.10 1.83
CA ARG A 77 -6.58 7.71 2.25
C ARG A 77 -5.61 7.63 3.41
N PHE A 78 -6.06 7.07 4.52
CA PHE A 78 -5.25 6.88 5.73
C PHE A 78 -5.56 5.52 6.35
N SER A 79 -4.63 4.97 7.13
CA SER A 79 -4.89 3.76 7.88
C SER A 79 -5.20 4.04 9.34
N ILE A 80 -5.97 3.14 9.95
CA ILE A 80 -6.22 3.12 11.38
C ILE A 80 -5.20 2.21 12.05
N SER A 81 -4.47 2.70 13.04
CA SER A 81 -3.60 1.87 13.87
C SER A 81 -4.46 0.96 14.76
N TRP A 82 -4.47 -0.34 14.45
CA TRP A 82 -5.21 -1.31 15.25
C TRP A 82 -4.78 -1.28 16.71
N SER A 83 -3.46 -1.18 16.98
CA SER A 83 -2.93 -1.10 18.33
C SER A 83 -3.27 0.21 19.09
N ARG A 84 -3.70 1.27 18.38
CA ARG A 84 -4.21 2.49 19.00
C ARG A 84 -5.67 2.34 19.43
N VAL A 85 -6.49 1.68 18.64
CA VAL A 85 -7.93 1.52 18.94
C VAL A 85 -8.24 0.26 19.73
N GLN A 86 -7.35 -0.75 19.71
CA GLN A 86 -7.43 -1.98 20.50
C GLN A 86 -6.01 -2.46 20.82
N PRO A 87 -5.40 -1.98 21.94
CA PRO A 87 -3.97 -2.08 22.22
C PRO A 87 -3.34 -3.48 22.05
N GLY A 88 -4.02 -4.53 22.54
CA GLY A 88 -3.56 -5.93 22.39
C GLY A 88 -4.13 -6.65 21.19
N GLY A 89 -4.91 -5.98 20.33
CA GLY A 89 -5.64 -6.61 19.22
C GLY A 89 -6.79 -7.52 19.65
N SER A 90 -7.01 -7.66 20.95
CA SER A 90 -8.10 -8.38 21.60
C SER A 90 -8.49 -7.67 22.91
N GLY A 91 -9.63 -8.06 23.52
CA GLY A 91 -10.12 -7.41 24.74
C GLY A 91 -10.81 -6.06 24.48
N GLU A 92 -10.69 -5.15 25.44
CA GLU A 92 -11.39 -3.87 25.42
C GLU A 92 -10.83 -2.92 24.36
N PHE A 93 -11.73 -2.15 23.74
CA PHE A 93 -11.37 -1.10 22.81
C PHE A 93 -10.99 0.20 23.54
N ASN A 94 -9.99 0.88 23.01
CA ASN A 94 -9.51 2.15 23.52
C ASN A 94 -10.34 3.33 22.99
N THR A 95 -11.17 3.89 23.81
CA THR A 95 -12.06 5.00 23.44
C THR A 95 -11.31 6.28 23.06
N GLU A 96 -10.11 6.51 23.58
CA GLU A 96 -9.28 7.67 23.23
C GLU A 96 -8.72 7.51 21.79
N GLY A 97 -8.23 6.32 21.44
CA GLY A 97 -7.79 6.02 20.09
C GLY A 97 -8.94 6.10 19.07
N ILE A 98 -10.13 5.58 19.41
CA ILE A 98 -11.31 5.70 18.55
C ILE A 98 -11.70 7.17 18.35
N ARG A 99 -11.68 7.97 19.42
CA ARG A 99 -12.01 9.40 19.33
C ARG A 99 -11.04 10.14 18.40
N PHE A 100 -9.73 9.84 18.45
CA PHE A 100 -8.75 10.45 17.54
C PHE A 100 -9.15 10.27 16.07
N TYR A 101 -9.49 9.04 15.64
CA TYR A 101 -9.93 8.80 14.27
C TYR A 101 -11.30 9.39 13.96
N SER A 102 -12.22 9.41 14.93
CA SER A 102 -13.51 10.08 14.75
C SER A 102 -13.34 11.58 14.51
N ASP A 103 -12.47 12.24 15.29
CA ASP A 103 -12.18 13.67 15.15
C ASP A 103 -11.47 13.97 13.80
N LEU A 104 -10.54 13.10 13.37
CA LEU A 104 -9.89 13.20 12.06
C LEU A 104 -10.91 13.10 10.92
N VAL A 105 -11.80 12.11 10.98
CA VAL A 105 -12.86 11.90 9.97
C VAL A 105 -13.79 13.11 9.89
N ASP A 106 -14.21 13.64 11.04
CA ASP A 106 -15.07 14.84 11.10
C ASP A 106 -14.33 16.07 10.54
N GLY A 107 -13.04 16.22 10.81
CA GLY A 107 -12.20 17.28 10.26
C GLY A 107 -12.08 17.20 8.73
N LEU A 108 -11.88 16.00 8.18
CA LEU A 108 -11.84 15.78 6.73
C LEU A 108 -13.18 16.13 6.06
N LEU A 109 -14.29 15.66 6.63
CA LEU A 109 -15.63 15.96 6.11
C LEU A 109 -15.93 17.46 6.17
N ALA A 110 -15.55 18.14 7.26
CA ALA A 110 -15.69 19.59 7.38
C ALA A 110 -14.84 20.35 6.36
N ALA A 111 -13.71 19.78 5.92
CA ALA A 111 -12.87 20.29 4.85
C ALA A 111 -13.41 19.96 3.44
N GLY A 112 -14.48 19.17 3.32
CA GLY A 112 -15.04 18.72 2.04
C GLY A 112 -14.26 17.55 1.41
N VAL A 113 -13.45 16.84 2.20
CA VAL A 113 -12.58 15.74 1.76
C VAL A 113 -13.21 14.39 2.16
N LYS A 114 -13.30 13.47 1.23
CA LYS A 114 -13.83 12.12 1.47
C LYS A 114 -12.81 11.25 2.21
N PRO A 115 -13.16 10.69 3.38
CA PRO A 115 -12.30 9.75 4.07
C PRO A 115 -12.29 8.38 3.36
N VAL A 116 -11.12 7.88 3.01
CA VAL A 116 -10.88 6.52 2.52
C VAL A 116 -10.03 5.80 3.55
N VAL A 117 -10.65 4.88 4.29
CA VAL A 117 -10.02 4.22 5.43
C VAL A 117 -9.40 2.90 5.02
N THR A 118 -8.17 2.65 5.47
CA THR A 118 -7.51 1.35 5.45
C THR A 118 -7.48 0.79 6.87
N LEU A 119 -8.05 -0.39 7.10
CA LEU A 119 -8.12 -0.99 8.43
C LEU A 119 -6.78 -1.59 8.89
N TYR A 120 -5.94 -2.04 7.97
CA TYR A 120 -4.65 -2.64 8.27
C TYR A 120 -3.57 -2.24 7.26
N HIS A 121 -2.53 -1.57 7.75
CA HIS A 121 -1.36 -1.19 6.98
C HIS A 121 -0.08 -1.61 7.73
N TRP A 122 0.02 -2.94 7.97
CA TRP A 122 1.16 -3.71 8.46
C TRP A 122 1.47 -3.64 9.96
N ASP A 123 0.75 -2.83 10.70
CA ASP A 123 0.97 -2.56 12.13
C ASP A 123 0.12 -3.47 13.05
N LEU A 124 0.29 -4.79 12.91
CA LEU A 124 -0.36 -5.79 13.75
C LEU A 124 -0.03 -5.54 15.23
N PRO A 125 -1.01 -5.54 16.15
CA PRO A 125 -0.73 -5.51 17.59
C PRO A 125 0.25 -6.61 18.01
N GLN A 126 1.28 -6.26 18.77
CA GLN A 126 2.36 -7.18 19.13
C GLN A 126 1.85 -8.44 19.85
N GLU A 127 0.85 -8.30 20.73
CA GLU A 127 0.28 -9.44 21.45
C GLU A 127 -0.35 -10.50 20.53
N LEU A 128 -0.86 -10.10 19.37
CA LEU A 128 -1.35 -11.05 18.36
C LEU A 128 -0.17 -11.78 17.70
N GLU A 129 0.94 -11.09 17.42
CA GLU A 129 2.14 -11.75 16.89
C GLU A 129 2.74 -12.73 17.90
N ASP A 130 2.75 -12.40 19.19
CA ASP A 130 3.26 -13.25 20.26
C ASP A 130 2.55 -14.61 20.36
N VAL A 131 1.33 -14.70 19.82
CA VAL A 131 0.55 -15.95 19.73
C VAL A 131 0.48 -16.51 18.31
N GLY A 132 1.36 -16.05 17.40
CA GLY A 132 1.55 -16.56 16.05
C GLY A 132 1.18 -15.60 14.91
N GLY A 133 0.61 -14.45 15.19
CA GLY A 133 0.32 -13.41 14.22
C GLY A 133 -0.54 -13.93 13.06
N TRP A 134 -0.19 -13.57 11.83
CA TRP A 134 -0.93 -14.01 10.66
C TRP A 134 -0.78 -15.52 10.31
N THR A 135 0.10 -16.25 11.01
CA THR A 135 0.12 -17.72 10.90
C THR A 135 -0.97 -18.38 11.76
N ASN A 136 -1.52 -17.65 12.72
CA ASN A 136 -2.64 -18.07 13.55
C ASN A 136 -3.96 -17.62 12.94
N ARG A 137 -4.83 -18.57 12.62
CA ARG A 137 -6.16 -18.32 12.06
C ARG A 137 -7.02 -17.39 12.93
N ASP A 138 -6.87 -17.44 14.27
CA ASP A 138 -7.63 -16.61 15.19
C ASP A 138 -7.37 -15.11 14.99
N THR A 139 -6.23 -14.72 14.40
CA THR A 139 -5.93 -13.34 14.03
C THR A 139 -6.92 -12.81 12.98
N ALA A 140 -7.35 -13.65 12.02
CA ALA A 140 -8.36 -13.24 11.04
C ALA A 140 -9.71 -12.93 11.69
N TYR A 141 -10.11 -13.72 12.70
CA TYR A 141 -11.34 -13.45 13.46
C TYR A 141 -11.20 -12.24 14.39
N ALA A 142 -10.01 -12.01 14.96
CA ALA A 142 -9.74 -10.79 15.73
C ALA A 142 -9.86 -9.55 14.83
N PHE A 143 -9.30 -9.62 13.62
CA PHE A 143 -9.41 -8.56 12.63
C PHE A 143 -10.88 -8.26 12.24
N ALA A 144 -11.68 -9.29 12.05
CA ALA A 144 -13.09 -9.13 11.76
C ALA A 144 -13.86 -8.39 12.88
N ARG A 145 -13.57 -8.70 14.15
CA ARG A 145 -14.13 -7.98 15.31
C ARG A 145 -13.70 -6.52 15.36
N TYR A 146 -12.44 -6.26 15.06
CA TYR A 146 -11.89 -4.90 14.95
C TYR A 146 -12.58 -4.14 13.80
N ALA A 147 -12.71 -4.74 12.62
CA ALA A 147 -13.39 -4.15 11.47
C ALA A 147 -14.86 -3.79 11.80
N ARG A 148 -15.58 -4.71 12.48
CA ARG A 148 -16.95 -4.45 12.96
C ARG A 148 -16.99 -3.23 13.87
N LYS A 149 -16.09 -3.16 14.86
CA LYS A 149 -16.04 -2.04 15.80
C LYS A 149 -15.80 -0.71 15.09
N MET A 150 -14.88 -0.68 14.13
CA MET A 150 -14.63 0.54 13.36
C MET A 150 -15.84 0.95 12.52
N ALA A 151 -16.54 -0.01 11.92
CA ALA A 151 -17.78 0.26 11.20
C ALA A 151 -18.88 0.82 12.13
N GLU A 152 -19.00 0.31 13.36
CA GLU A 152 -19.94 0.82 14.37
C GLU A 152 -19.60 2.27 14.80
N GLU A 153 -18.33 2.61 14.93
CA GLU A 153 -17.87 3.91 15.45
C GLU A 153 -17.77 5.00 14.39
N LEU A 154 -17.28 4.66 13.20
CA LEU A 154 -17.08 5.64 12.12
C LEU A 154 -18.27 5.69 11.16
N GLY A 155 -19.01 4.59 11.03
CA GLY A 155 -20.28 4.51 10.35
C GLY A 155 -20.24 4.93 8.89
N ASP A 156 -21.27 5.65 8.48
CA ASP A 156 -21.50 6.16 7.13
C ASP A 156 -20.65 7.38 6.74
N ARG A 157 -19.77 7.83 7.65
CA ARG A 157 -18.82 8.93 7.39
C ARG A 157 -17.67 8.54 6.46
N ILE A 158 -17.44 7.23 6.25
CA ILE A 158 -16.35 6.73 5.41
C ILE A 158 -16.86 6.51 3.98
N ASP A 159 -16.14 7.05 2.99
CA ASP A 159 -16.51 6.86 1.57
C ASP A 159 -16.13 5.46 1.06
N VAL A 160 -14.95 4.95 1.42
CA VAL A 160 -14.48 3.59 1.05
C VAL A 160 -13.78 2.93 2.24
N TRP A 161 -14.16 1.69 2.54
CA TRP A 161 -13.55 0.83 3.53
C TRP A 161 -12.56 -0.14 2.86
N THR A 162 -11.28 0.12 2.96
CA THR A 162 -10.23 -0.79 2.52
C THR A 162 -9.84 -1.69 3.68
N THR A 163 -9.95 -2.99 3.52
CA THR A 163 -9.64 -3.93 4.61
C THR A 163 -8.15 -4.02 4.87
N LEU A 164 -7.38 -4.36 3.84
CA LEU A 164 -5.93 -4.59 3.93
C LEU A 164 -5.19 -3.73 2.89
N ASN A 165 -4.03 -3.22 3.28
CA ASN A 165 -3.03 -2.71 2.35
C ASN A 165 -1.96 -3.77 2.09
N GLU A 166 -1.78 -4.13 0.82
CA GLU A 166 -0.67 -4.96 0.36
C GLU A 166 -0.41 -6.21 1.22
N PRO A 167 -1.35 -7.15 1.29
CA PRO A 167 -1.15 -8.37 2.07
C PRO A 167 0.08 -9.16 1.62
N TRP A 168 0.55 -8.97 0.40
CA TRP A 168 1.81 -9.51 -0.11
C TRP A 168 3.00 -9.05 0.75
N CYS A 169 3.11 -7.76 1.04
CA CYS A 169 4.18 -7.22 1.87
C CYS A 169 4.15 -7.82 3.28
N THR A 170 2.97 -7.90 3.88
CA THR A 170 2.84 -8.54 5.19
C THR A 170 3.30 -10.00 5.14
N ALA A 171 2.78 -10.80 4.20
CA ALA A 171 3.06 -12.23 4.15
C ALA A 171 4.50 -12.53 3.74
N TYR A 172 4.96 -11.96 2.62
CA TYR A 172 6.25 -12.36 2.06
C TYR A 172 7.43 -11.54 2.59
N LEU A 173 7.27 -10.23 2.83
CA LEU A 173 8.33 -9.43 3.42
C LEU A 173 8.40 -9.60 4.95
N GLY A 174 7.25 -9.79 5.60
CA GLY A 174 7.18 -9.98 7.05
C GLY A 174 7.50 -11.39 7.53
N TYR A 175 6.96 -12.42 6.87
CA TYR A 175 7.08 -13.82 7.29
C TYR A 175 8.01 -14.65 6.40
N GLY A 176 8.23 -14.26 5.14
CA GLY A 176 9.06 -14.99 4.17
C GLY A 176 10.51 -14.54 4.15
N SER A 177 10.77 -13.27 3.88
CA SER A 177 12.12 -12.69 3.82
C SER A 177 12.59 -12.07 5.12
N GLY A 178 11.68 -11.57 5.96
CA GLY A 178 12.01 -10.95 7.24
C GLY A 178 12.60 -9.54 7.13
N VAL A 179 12.50 -8.90 5.98
CA VAL A 179 12.95 -7.50 5.78
C VAL A 179 11.97 -6.48 6.34
N HIS A 180 10.72 -6.90 6.60
CA HIS A 180 9.69 -6.14 7.31
C HIS A 180 9.32 -6.83 8.62
N ALA A 181 8.63 -6.11 9.51
CA ALA A 181 8.02 -6.68 10.71
C ALA A 181 7.04 -7.82 10.34
N PRO A 182 6.98 -8.90 11.11
CA PRO A 182 7.68 -9.17 12.37
C PRO A 182 9.12 -9.67 12.21
N GLY A 183 9.63 -9.83 11.00
CA GLY A 183 11.02 -10.22 10.74
C GLY A 183 11.27 -11.72 10.70
N ARG A 184 10.24 -12.53 10.38
CA ARG A 184 10.34 -14.00 10.25
C ARG A 184 10.82 -14.39 8.84
N THR A 185 11.46 -15.57 8.74
CA THR A 185 12.08 -16.06 7.50
C THR A 185 11.64 -17.50 7.21
N GLU A 186 10.34 -17.77 7.25
CA GLU A 186 9.76 -19.11 7.18
C GLU A 186 8.79 -19.21 6.00
N SER A 187 9.14 -19.99 4.98
CA SER A 187 8.32 -20.18 3.77
C SER A 187 6.88 -20.65 4.07
N LEU A 188 6.71 -21.61 4.99
CA LEU A 188 5.38 -22.08 5.38
C LEU A 188 4.58 -20.97 6.07
N ALA A 189 5.21 -20.21 6.97
CA ALA A 189 4.56 -19.10 7.66
C ALA A 189 4.06 -18.02 6.69
N ALA A 190 4.85 -17.73 5.64
CA ALA A 190 4.43 -16.79 4.60
C ALA A 190 3.16 -17.25 3.86
N LEU A 191 3.09 -18.53 3.47
CA LEU A 191 1.91 -19.08 2.78
C LEU A 191 0.68 -19.18 3.70
N GLN A 192 0.88 -19.48 4.99
CA GLN A 192 -0.20 -19.41 5.98
C GLN A 192 -0.71 -17.97 6.16
N ALA A 193 0.20 -16.99 6.22
CA ALA A 193 -0.16 -15.59 6.30
C ALA A 193 -0.94 -15.13 5.07
N VAL A 194 -0.56 -15.54 3.84
CA VAL A 194 -1.33 -15.29 2.61
C VAL A 194 -2.77 -15.73 2.78
N HIS A 195 -2.99 -16.96 3.26
CA HIS A 195 -4.34 -17.49 3.41
C HIS A 195 -5.15 -16.76 4.50
N HIS A 196 -4.56 -16.54 5.67
CA HIS A 196 -5.27 -15.92 6.77
C HIS A 196 -5.54 -14.42 6.54
N LEU A 197 -4.69 -13.72 5.77
CA LEU A 197 -4.97 -12.36 5.30
C LEU A 197 -6.14 -12.33 4.32
N ASN A 198 -6.17 -13.25 3.34
CA ASN A 198 -7.30 -13.38 2.43
C ASN A 198 -8.62 -13.68 3.18
N LEU A 199 -8.58 -14.61 4.15
CA LEU A 199 -9.73 -14.92 5.01
C LEU A 199 -10.16 -13.69 5.83
N ALA A 200 -9.19 -12.98 6.41
CA ALA A 200 -9.43 -11.77 7.20
C ALA A 200 -10.13 -10.67 6.38
N HIS A 201 -9.72 -10.50 5.11
CA HIS A 201 -10.40 -9.61 4.19
C HIS A 201 -11.90 -9.95 4.07
N GLY A 202 -12.22 -11.19 3.74
CA GLY A 202 -13.61 -11.61 3.54
C GLY A 202 -14.46 -11.46 4.81
N LEU A 203 -13.93 -11.90 5.95
CA LEU A 203 -14.57 -11.74 7.25
C LEU A 203 -14.82 -10.27 7.59
N ALA A 204 -13.85 -9.39 7.33
CA ALA A 204 -13.99 -7.95 7.59
C ALA A 204 -15.08 -7.32 6.71
N VAL A 205 -15.13 -7.66 5.42
CA VAL A 205 -16.19 -7.18 4.50
C VAL A 205 -17.57 -7.61 5.00
N GLN A 206 -17.74 -8.87 5.45
CA GLN A 206 -18.99 -9.36 6.02
C GLN A 206 -19.39 -8.52 7.24
N GLN A 207 -18.46 -8.24 8.15
CA GLN A 207 -18.74 -7.46 9.37
C GLN A 207 -19.09 -6.00 9.06
N ILE A 208 -18.38 -5.36 8.13
CA ILE A 208 -18.67 -3.98 7.69
C ILE A 208 -20.10 -3.92 7.12
N ARG A 209 -20.47 -4.85 6.24
CA ARG A 209 -21.80 -4.87 5.63
C ARG A 209 -22.91 -5.27 6.59
N GLU A 210 -22.63 -6.11 7.58
CA GLU A 210 -23.59 -6.43 8.63
C GLU A 210 -23.97 -5.18 9.45
N VAL A 211 -23.00 -4.27 9.68
CA VAL A 211 -23.23 -3.02 10.43
C VAL A 211 -23.85 -1.93 9.55
N LEU A 212 -23.31 -1.71 8.34
CA LEU A 212 -23.62 -0.55 7.51
C LEU A 212 -24.58 -0.86 6.34
N GLY A 213 -24.85 -2.14 6.09
CA GLY A 213 -25.66 -2.57 4.94
C GLY A 213 -24.91 -2.53 3.62
N ASP A 214 -25.64 -2.75 2.51
CA ASP A 214 -25.11 -2.84 1.16
C ASP A 214 -24.62 -1.48 0.59
N SER A 215 -24.87 -0.38 1.29
CA SER A 215 -24.41 0.95 0.90
C SER A 215 -22.93 1.19 1.25
N ALA A 216 -22.34 0.38 2.13
CA ALA A 216 -20.92 0.46 2.45
C ALA A 216 -20.08 0.04 1.23
N LYS A 217 -19.22 0.95 0.76
CA LYS A 217 -18.27 0.63 -0.30
C LYS A 217 -17.05 -0.04 0.30
N THR A 218 -16.75 -1.24 -0.18
CA THR A 218 -15.65 -2.07 0.32
C THR A 218 -14.55 -2.24 -0.73
N SER A 219 -13.33 -2.36 -0.26
CA SER A 219 -12.12 -2.50 -1.07
C SER A 219 -11.08 -3.38 -0.37
N ILE A 220 -10.14 -3.87 -1.14
CA ILE A 220 -8.82 -4.34 -0.74
C ILE A 220 -7.80 -3.64 -1.63
N THR A 221 -6.62 -3.29 -1.10
CA THR A 221 -5.53 -2.73 -1.90
C THR A 221 -4.45 -3.78 -2.10
N LEU A 222 -4.08 -4.01 -3.35
CA LEU A 222 -3.02 -4.94 -3.74
C LEU A 222 -1.87 -4.21 -4.44
N ASN A 223 -0.63 -4.55 -4.05
CA ASN A 223 0.58 -4.14 -4.76
C ASN A 223 0.83 -5.13 -5.91
N LEU A 224 0.18 -4.88 -7.04
CA LEU A 224 0.22 -5.78 -8.17
C LEU A 224 1.51 -5.57 -8.98
N HIS A 225 2.24 -6.65 -9.19
CA HIS A 225 3.52 -6.66 -9.88
C HIS A 225 3.34 -6.81 -11.38
N VAL A 226 4.18 -6.11 -12.14
CA VAL A 226 4.30 -6.25 -13.59
C VAL A 226 5.62 -6.92 -13.91
N PHE A 227 5.58 -8.19 -14.29
CA PHE A 227 6.76 -8.96 -14.65
C PHE A 227 7.01 -8.93 -16.15
N ARG A 228 8.26 -8.65 -16.53
CA ARG A 228 8.74 -8.66 -17.91
C ARG A 228 9.65 -9.88 -18.11
N PRO A 229 9.38 -10.79 -19.05
CA PRO A 229 10.31 -11.86 -19.38
C PRO A 229 11.57 -11.29 -20.06
N ASP A 230 12.75 -11.83 -19.73
CA ASP A 230 14.01 -11.44 -20.39
C ASP A 230 13.99 -11.81 -21.88
N GLY A 231 13.55 -13.03 -22.20
CA GLY A 231 13.29 -13.48 -23.55
C GLY A 231 11.78 -13.58 -23.85
N PRO A 232 11.15 -12.57 -24.48
CA PRO A 232 9.70 -12.61 -24.71
C PRO A 232 9.21 -13.84 -25.48
N SER A 233 10.07 -14.47 -26.29
CA SER A 233 9.77 -15.70 -27.06
C SER A 233 10.22 -16.99 -26.36
N SER A 234 10.80 -16.90 -25.15
CA SER A 234 11.28 -18.04 -24.37
C SER A 234 10.14 -18.63 -23.54
N ASP A 235 9.76 -19.88 -23.80
CA ASP A 235 8.74 -20.58 -23.00
C ASP A 235 9.18 -20.73 -21.54
N ALA A 236 10.50 -20.89 -21.28
CA ALA A 236 11.07 -20.99 -19.95
C ALA A 236 10.92 -19.66 -19.20
N ASP A 237 11.23 -18.51 -19.82
CA ASP A 237 11.09 -17.20 -19.19
C ASP A 237 9.62 -16.81 -18.99
N GLN A 238 8.74 -17.18 -19.91
CA GLN A 238 7.30 -17.06 -19.69
C GLN A 238 6.80 -17.95 -18.55
N GLY A 239 7.42 -19.12 -18.35
CA GLY A 239 7.19 -19.99 -17.19
C GLY A 239 7.61 -19.31 -15.90
N ALA A 240 8.79 -18.67 -15.89
CA ALA A 240 9.27 -17.88 -14.73
C ALA A 240 8.31 -16.74 -14.38
N VAL A 241 7.84 -15.97 -15.38
CA VAL A 241 6.81 -14.93 -15.16
C VAL A 241 5.56 -15.52 -14.53
N ARG A 242 4.99 -16.60 -15.07
CA ARG A 242 3.77 -17.23 -14.52
C ARG A 242 3.95 -17.68 -13.07
N LYS A 243 5.15 -18.18 -12.70
CA LYS A 243 5.45 -18.65 -11.35
C LYS A 243 5.45 -17.50 -10.35
N VAL A 244 6.18 -16.42 -10.63
CA VAL A 244 6.23 -15.27 -9.70
C VAL A 244 4.93 -14.48 -9.69
N ASP A 245 4.20 -14.42 -10.80
CA ASP A 245 2.86 -13.83 -10.86
C ASP A 245 1.85 -14.62 -10.02
N ALA A 246 1.95 -15.95 -9.98
CA ALA A 246 1.11 -16.78 -9.11
C ALA A 246 1.32 -16.42 -7.63
N LEU A 247 2.57 -16.21 -7.20
CA LEU A 247 2.91 -15.81 -5.84
C LEU A 247 2.51 -14.36 -5.53
N ALA A 248 2.83 -13.44 -6.45
CA ALA A 248 2.68 -12.02 -6.17
C ALA A 248 1.25 -11.51 -6.35
N ASN A 249 0.60 -11.88 -7.43
CA ASN A 249 -0.68 -11.32 -7.84
C ASN A 249 -1.84 -12.30 -7.62
N ARG A 250 -1.73 -13.51 -8.20
CA ARG A 250 -2.86 -14.44 -8.25
C ARG A 250 -3.14 -15.16 -6.94
N ALA A 251 -2.17 -15.21 -6.01
CA ALA A 251 -2.37 -15.69 -4.64
C ALA A 251 -3.37 -14.82 -3.84
N PHE A 252 -3.63 -13.60 -4.29
CA PHE A 252 -4.61 -12.67 -3.71
C PHE A 252 -5.80 -12.45 -4.65
N LEU A 253 -5.58 -12.13 -5.91
CA LEU A 253 -6.67 -11.92 -6.89
C LEU A 253 -7.58 -13.15 -7.00
N GLY A 254 -7.00 -14.36 -7.08
CA GLY A 254 -7.78 -15.60 -7.21
C GLY A 254 -8.75 -15.82 -6.07
N PRO A 255 -8.32 -15.92 -4.79
CA PRO A 255 -9.24 -16.08 -3.66
C PRO A 255 -10.25 -14.95 -3.52
N VAL A 256 -9.83 -13.69 -3.73
CA VAL A 256 -10.67 -12.51 -3.51
C VAL A 256 -11.74 -12.36 -4.60
N LEU A 257 -11.38 -12.55 -5.88
CA LEU A 257 -12.28 -12.30 -7.01
C LEU A 257 -12.88 -13.59 -7.60
N ASP A 258 -12.10 -14.68 -7.68
CA ASP A 258 -12.54 -15.94 -8.27
C ASP A 258 -13.04 -16.95 -7.21
N GLY A 259 -12.65 -16.80 -5.94
CA GLY A 259 -12.94 -17.76 -4.87
C GLY A 259 -12.10 -19.04 -4.99
N ALA A 260 -10.92 -18.97 -5.58
CA ALA A 260 -10.04 -20.11 -5.78
C ALA A 260 -8.56 -19.72 -5.78
N TYR A 261 -7.71 -20.57 -5.23
CA TYR A 261 -6.28 -20.46 -5.48
C TYR A 261 -5.91 -20.98 -6.87
N PRO A 262 -4.96 -20.32 -7.59
CA PRO A 262 -4.49 -20.83 -8.86
C PRO A 262 -3.84 -22.21 -8.71
N ALA A 263 -4.13 -23.14 -9.62
CA ALA A 263 -3.60 -24.51 -9.55
C ALA A 263 -2.06 -24.53 -9.62
N ASP A 264 -1.46 -23.68 -10.44
CA ASP A 264 -0.01 -23.54 -10.56
C ASP A 264 0.67 -22.97 -9.30
N LEU A 265 -0.03 -22.15 -8.51
CA LEU A 265 0.46 -21.75 -7.18
C LEU A 265 0.58 -22.95 -6.26
N LEU A 266 -0.48 -23.77 -6.17
CA LEU A 266 -0.51 -24.95 -5.33
C LEU A 266 0.56 -25.97 -5.74
N GLU A 267 0.72 -26.21 -7.05
CA GLU A 267 1.73 -27.08 -7.61
C GLU A 267 3.16 -26.58 -7.32
N ASN A 268 3.43 -25.30 -7.57
CA ASN A 268 4.75 -24.70 -7.36
C ASN A 268 5.19 -24.71 -5.89
N THR A 269 4.23 -24.58 -4.96
CA THR A 269 4.52 -24.55 -3.51
C THR A 269 4.35 -25.90 -2.83
N ALA A 270 4.08 -26.98 -3.56
CA ALA A 270 3.87 -28.34 -3.00
C ALA A 270 5.05 -28.89 -2.20
N SER A 271 6.28 -28.42 -2.46
CA SER A 271 7.45 -28.77 -1.66
C SER A 271 7.48 -28.11 -0.27
N VAL A 272 6.67 -27.07 -0.06
CA VAL A 272 6.59 -26.31 1.20
C VAL A 272 5.35 -26.71 1.99
N THR A 273 4.21 -26.87 1.34
CA THR A 273 2.93 -27.16 2.00
C THR A 273 1.93 -27.85 1.07
N ASP A 274 1.04 -28.63 1.67
CA ASP A 274 -0.14 -29.21 1.02
C ASP A 274 -1.39 -28.29 1.12
N TRP A 275 -1.23 -27.07 1.65
CA TRP A 275 -2.30 -26.09 1.91
C TRP A 275 -3.42 -26.60 2.83
N SER A 276 -3.16 -27.60 3.67
CA SER A 276 -4.18 -28.18 4.59
C SER A 276 -4.69 -27.19 5.66
N PHE A 277 -4.05 -26.02 5.80
CA PHE A 277 -4.56 -24.92 6.63
C PHE A 277 -5.75 -24.18 6.00
N VAL A 278 -6.02 -24.36 4.71
CA VAL A 278 -7.26 -23.89 4.03
C VAL A 278 -8.39 -24.83 4.41
N GLN A 279 -9.42 -24.31 5.07
CA GLN A 279 -10.56 -25.09 5.52
C GLN A 279 -11.76 -24.96 4.57
N ASP A 280 -12.69 -25.90 4.66
CA ASP A 280 -13.92 -25.85 3.90
C ASP A 280 -14.71 -24.57 4.22
N GLY A 281 -15.12 -23.85 3.17
CA GLY A 281 -15.85 -22.58 3.28
C GLY A 281 -15.00 -21.33 3.33
N ASP A 282 -13.66 -21.44 3.48
CA ASP A 282 -12.79 -20.26 3.58
C ASP A 282 -12.81 -19.40 2.32
N LEU A 283 -12.82 -20.04 1.15
CA LEU A 283 -12.78 -19.33 -0.12
C LEU A 283 -14.10 -18.63 -0.44
N GLU A 284 -15.23 -19.20 -0.01
CA GLU A 284 -16.54 -18.55 -0.06
C GLU A 284 -16.61 -17.33 0.88
N ILE A 285 -15.99 -17.40 2.05
CA ILE A 285 -15.85 -16.27 2.97
C ILE A 285 -14.95 -15.20 2.35
N THR A 286 -13.82 -15.58 1.78
CA THR A 286 -12.85 -14.64 1.19
C THR A 286 -13.45 -13.89 0.00
N ARG A 287 -14.20 -14.58 -0.86
CA ARG A 287 -14.82 -13.99 -2.04
C ARG A 287 -16.05 -13.15 -1.67
N GLN A 288 -15.82 -11.91 -1.28
CA GLN A 288 -16.90 -10.94 -1.08
C GLN A 288 -16.97 -9.97 -2.25
N PRO A 289 -18.16 -9.45 -2.61
CA PRO A 289 -18.27 -8.41 -3.62
C PRO A 289 -17.43 -7.18 -3.21
N LEU A 290 -16.64 -6.66 -4.15
CA LEU A 290 -15.88 -5.43 -3.99
C LEU A 290 -16.49 -4.30 -4.83
N ASP A 291 -16.62 -3.11 -4.25
CA ASP A 291 -17.08 -1.91 -4.95
C ASP A 291 -15.96 -1.27 -5.77
N VAL A 292 -14.72 -1.46 -5.33
CA VAL A 292 -13.51 -1.03 -6.03
C VAL A 292 -12.31 -1.88 -5.61
N LEU A 293 -11.47 -2.27 -6.56
CA LEU A 293 -10.16 -2.87 -6.28
C LEU A 293 -9.10 -1.78 -6.23
N GLY A 294 -8.41 -1.67 -5.10
CA GLY A 294 -7.26 -0.79 -4.94
C GLY A 294 -6.01 -1.38 -5.60
N VAL A 295 -5.30 -0.57 -6.35
CA VAL A 295 -4.07 -0.93 -7.06
C VAL A 295 -2.95 -0.01 -6.61
N ASN A 296 -1.90 -0.58 -6.03
CA ASN A 296 -0.64 0.12 -5.79
C ASN A 296 0.34 -0.29 -6.88
N TYR A 297 1.00 0.70 -7.49
CA TYR A 297 1.98 0.49 -8.55
C TYR A 297 3.17 1.42 -8.39
N TYR A 298 4.39 0.88 -8.48
CA TYR A 298 5.63 1.66 -8.38
C TYR A 298 6.63 1.39 -9.50
N SER A 299 6.78 0.12 -9.90
CA SER A 299 7.81 -0.31 -10.85
C SER A 299 7.43 -1.62 -11.52
N THR A 300 8.27 -2.05 -12.47
CA THR A 300 8.20 -3.38 -13.08
C THR A 300 9.37 -4.24 -12.59
N ALA A 301 9.28 -5.55 -12.79
CA ALA A 301 10.38 -6.47 -12.53
C ALA A 301 10.69 -7.28 -13.80
N ARG A 302 11.98 -7.52 -14.07
CA ARG A 302 12.43 -8.34 -15.19
C ARG A 302 12.91 -9.69 -14.68
N VAL A 303 12.35 -10.76 -15.22
CA VAL A 303 12.64 -12.11 -14.74
C VAL A 303 13.00 -13.04 -15.90
N ARG A 304 13.77 -14.09 -15.60
CA ARG A 304 14.00 -15.21 -16.48
C ARG A 304 14.09 -16.51 -15.71
N HIS A 305 14.02 -17.61 -16.42
CA HIS A 305 14.30 -18.92 -15.88
C HIS A 305 15.79 -19.06 -15.53
N PHE A 306 16.11 -19.46 -14.29
CA PHE A 306 17.46 -19.76 -13.86
C PHE A 306 17.77 -21.24 -14.11
N SER A 307 18.76 -21.51 -14.93
CA SER A 307 19.16 -22.88 -15.31
C SER A 307 19.87 -23.69 -14.20
N GLY A 308 20.22 -23.04 -13.08
CA GLY A 308 21.05 -23.61 -12.03
C GLY A 308 22.55 -23.44 -12.27
N GLU A 309 22.97 -22.77 -13.36
CA GLU A 309 24.37 -22.52 -13.70
C GLU A 309 24.76 -21.07 -13.37
N GLY A 310 25.88 -20.89 -12.65
CA GLY A 310 26.37 -19.57 -12.28
C GLY A 310 25.70 -18.99 -11.02
N GLU A 311 25.85 -17.69 -10.83
CA GLU A 311 25.25 -16.95 -9.71
C GLU A 311 23.88 -16.42 -10.11
N ARG A 312 22.85 -16.76 -9.31
CA ARG A 312 21.48 -16.28 -9.54
C ARG A 312 21.36 -14.81 -9.15
N GLN A 313 20.88 -13.97 -10.08
CA GLN A 313 20.61 -12.57 -9.80
C GLN A 313 19.29 -12.41 -9.03
N GLN A 314 19.26 -11.42 -8.10
CA GLN A 314 18.11 -11.12 -7.25
C GLN A 314 17.83 -9.60 -7.24
N ALA A 315 17.69 -8.99 -8.41
CA ALA A 315 17.37 -7.57 -8.54
C ALA A 315 15.84 -7.34 -8.47
N ASP A 316 15.22 -7.85 -7.41
CA ASP A 316 13.77 -7.79 -7.18
C ASP A 316 13.29 -6.49 -6.51
N GLY A 317 14.20 -5.56 -6.21
CA GLY A 317 13.90 -4.27 -5.57
C GLY A 317 13.80 -4.32 -4.05
N HIS A 318 14.08 -5.46 -3.43
CA HIS A 318 14.07 -5.63 -1.97
C HIS A 318 15.48 -5.78 -1.40
N LYS A 319 15.62 -5.55 -0.09
CA LYS A 319 16.90 -5.77 0.62
C LYS A 319 17.21 -7.25 0.69
N ASP A 320 18.49 -7.60 0.59
CA ASP A 320 18.98 -8.95 0.86
C ASP A 320 18.66 -9.37 2.30
N SER A 321 18.29 -10.64 2.47
CA SER A 321 18.01 -11.24 3.77
C SER A 321 18.33 -12.73 3.80
N ALA A 322 18.20 -13.36 4.97
CA ALA A 322 18.38 -14.80 5.12
C ALA A 322 17.23 -15.62 4.52
N GLY A 323 16.07 -14.99 4.31
CA GLY A 323 14.90 -15.57 3.67
C GLY A 323 14.68 -15.07 2.26
N THR A 324 13.54 -15.39 1.69
CA THR A 324 13.14 -14.92 0.35
C THR A 324 11.65 -14.58 0.34
N PRO A 325 11.22 -13.52 -0.38
CA PRO A 325 9.80 -13.28 -0.64
C PRO A 325 9.25 -14.18 -1.76
N TRP A 326 10.13 -14.84 -2.53
CA TRP A 326 9.78 -15.67 -3.69
C TRP A 326 9.82 -17.15 -3.35
N ILE A 327 8.79 -17.59 -2.60
CA ILE A 327 8.70 -18.95 -2.04
C ILE A 327 8.63 -19.98 -3.18
N ALA A 328 9.52 -21.00 -3.10
CA ALA A 328 9.62 -22.08 -4.09
C ALA A 328 9.88 -21.60 -5.55
N ALA A 329 10.50 -20.43 -5.71
CA ALA A 329 10.88 -19.88 -7.01
C ALA A 329 12.42 -19.83 -7.20
N ASP A 330 13.12 -20.86 -6.74
CA ASP A 330 14.60 -20.95 -6.83
C ASP A 330 15.09 -21.05 -8.29
N ASP A 331 14.23 -21.44 -9.20
CA ASP A 331 14.45 -21.52 -10.64
C ASP A 331 14.09 -20.22 -11.39
N VAL A 332 13.84 -19.14 -10.66
CA VAL A 332 13.62 -17.80 -11.22
C VAL A 332 14.72 -16.86 -10.73
N GLU A 333 15.27 -16.07 -11.63
CA GLU A 333 16.13 -14.94 -11.29
C GLU A 333 15.54 -13.61 -11.72
N PHE A 334 15.82 -12.59 -10.91
CA PHE A 334 15.41 -11.21 -11.13
C PHE A 334 16.58 -10.41 -11.67
N LEU A 335 16.39 -9.80 -12.83
CA LEU A 335 17.42 -9.07 -13.55
C LEU A 335 17.26 -7.57 -13.34
N PRO A 336 18.36 -6.79 -13.34
CA PRO A 336 18.28 -5.33 -13.32
C PRO A 336 17.42 -4.82 -14.48
N GLN A 337 16.45 -3.95 -14.16
CA GLN A 337 15.68 -3.24 -15.15
C GLN A 337 16.47 -2.05 -15.73
N PRO A 338 16.22 -1.64 -16.99
CA PRO A 338 16.74 -0.36 -17.48
C PRO A 338 16.18 0.81 -16.65
N GLY A 339 17.02 1.84 -16.39
CA GLY A 339 16.59 3.10 -15.77
C GLY A 339 15.83 4.01 -16.74
N PRO A 340 15.37 5.17 -16.27
CA PRO A 340 15.78 5.85 -15.03
C PRO A 340 15.26 5.18 -13.75
N TYR A 341 15.86 5.55 -12.61
CA TYR A 341 15.56 4.96 -11.31
C TYR A 341 15.16 6.02 -10.30
N THR A 342 14.31 5.62 -9.34
CA THR A 342 14.01 6.38 -8.12
C THR A 342 15.15 6.22 -7.09
N ALA A 343 15.10 6.97 -5.99
CA ALA A 343 16.05 6.79 -4.88
C ALA A 343 15.93 5.42 -4.19
N MET A 344 14.83 4.69 -4.41
CA MET A 344 14.67 3.29 -3.99
C MET A 344 15.44 2.31 -4.88
N GLY A 345 15.97 2.76 -6.01
CA GLY A 345 16.56 1.90 -7.04
C GLY A 345 15.52 1.21 -7.93
N TRP A 346 14.26 1.61 -7.83
CA TRP A 346 13.19 1.08 -8.68
C TRP A 346 13.17 1.79 -10.03
N ASN A 347 12.99 1.04 -11.11
CA ASN A 347 12.88 1.60 -12.45
C ASN A 347 11.59 2.42 -12.61
N ILE A 348 11.66 3.47 -13.41
CA ILE A 348 10.51 4.31 -13.74
C ILE A 348 9.95 3.85 -15.08
N GLU A 349 8.81 3.16 -15.06
CA GLU A 349 8.15 2.61 -16.26
C GLU A 349 6.63 2.88 -16.21
N PRO A 350 6.17 4.08 -16.60
CA PRO A 350 4.74 4.42 -16.59
C PRO A 350 3.88 3.49 -17.43
N ALA A 351 4.42 2.94 -18.53
CA ALA A 351 3.71 1.99 -19.38
C ALA A 351 3.28 0.71 -18.63
N GLY A 352 4.05 0.31 -17.62
CA GLY A 352 3.68 -0.82 -16.76
C GLY A 352 2.36 -0.60 -16.02
N LEU A 353 2.05 0.63 -15.61
CA LEU A 353 0.74 0.96 -15.02
C LEU A 353 -0.38 0.79 -16.03
N THR A 354 -0.20 1.25 -17.27
CA THR A 354 -1.19 1.04 -18.35
C THR A 354 -1.43 -0.45 -18.57
N ASP A 355 -0.36 -1.24 -18.73
CA ASP A 355 -0.44 -2.67 -18.98
C ASP A 355 -1.14 -3.41 -17.83
N LEU A 356 -0.82 -3.06 -16.58
CA LEU A 356 -1.45 -3.63 -15.40
C LEU A 356 -2.96 -3.37 -15.38
N LEU A 357 -3.36 -2.11 -15.53
CA LEU A 357 -4.77 -1.72 -15.47
C LEU A 357 -5.58 -2.36 -16.60
N VAL A 358 -4.99 -2.45 -17.81
CA VAL A 358 -5.61 -3.14 -18.96
C VAL A 358 -5.75 -4.63 -18.70
N SER A 359 -4.71 -5.29 -18.16
CA SER A 359 -4.75 -6.72 -17.87
C SER A 359 -5.79 -7.07 -16.79
N LEU A 360 -5.98 -6.20 -15.80
CA LEU A 360 -7.02 -6.34 -14.79
C LEU A 360 -8.42 -6.23 -15.39
N ARG A 361 -8.67 -5.25 -16.28
CA ARG A 361 -9.93 -5.14 -17.02
C ARG A 361 -10.19 -6.39 -17.86
N ASP A 362 -9.17 -6.91 -18.56
CA ASP A 362 -9.33 -8.08 -19.43
C ASP A 362 -9.66 -9.34 -18.62
N SER A 363 -9.12 -9.45 -17.41
CA SER A 363 -9.39 -10.58 -16.50
C SER A 363 -10.69 -10.41 -15.71
N TYR A 364 -11.01 -9.16 -15.31
CA TYR A 364 -12.13 -8.81 -14.45
C TYR A 364 -12.88 -7.58 -14.98
N PRO A 365 -13.62 -7.71 -16.11
CA PRO A 365 -14.16 -6.57 -16.85
C PRO A 365 -15.18 -5.73 -16.09
N ASP A 366 -15.85 -6.30 -15.10
CA ASP A 366 -16.88 -5.63 -14.30
C ASP A 366 -16.32 -5.05 -12.98
N GLN A 367 -15.03 -5.21 -12.71
CA GLN A 367 -14.40 -4.75 -11.48
C GLN A 367 -13.86 -3.32 -11.64
N PRO A 368 -14.46 -2.32 -10.95
CA PRO A 368 -13.89 -0.98 -10.92
C PRO A 368 -12.55 -0.95 -10.20
N LEU A 369 -11.64 -0.09 -10.68
CA LEU A 369 -10.29 0.07 -10.14
C LEU A 369 -10.07 1.45 -9.55
N MET A 370 -9.14 1.55 -8.61
CA MET A 370 -8.62 2.80 -8.07
C MET A 370 -7.12 2.65 -7.86
N VAL A 371 -6.33 3.57 -8.40
CA VAL A 371 -4.90 3.62 -8.06
C VAL A 371 -4.78 4.23 -6.66
N THR A 372 -4.55 3.38 -5.68
CA THR A 372 -4.56 3.73 -4.25
C THR A 372 -3.20 4.18 -3.74
N GLU A 373 -2.13 3.84 -4.47
CA GLU A 373 -0.79 4.39 -4.27
C GLU A 373 -0.01 4.38 -5.57
N ASN A 374 0.61 5.51 -5.87
CA ASN A 374 1.66 5.66 -6.87
C ASN A 374 2.52 6.88 -6.52
N GLY A 375 3.83 6.73 -6.54
CA GLY A 375 4.78 7.79 -6.17
C GLY A 375 6.22 7.32 -6.23
N ALA A 376 7.13 8.22 -5.92
CA ALA A 376 8.56 7.94 -5.98
C ALA A 376 9.35 8.70 -4.91
N ALA A 377 10.38 8.06 -4.36
CA ALA A 377 11.37 8.72 -3.53
C ALA A 377 12.46 9.36 -4.41
N PHE A 378 12.82 10.58 -4.06
CA PHE A 378 13.96 11.30 -4.63
C PHE A 378 14.74 12.04 -3.54
N ASP A 379 15.98 12.43 -3.86
CA ASP A 379 16.86 13.18 -2.96
C ASP A 379 16.46 14.67 -2.98
N ASP A 380 15.55 15.03 -2.09
CA ASP A 380 15.02 16.39 -2.02
C ASP A 380 16.00 17.36 -1.34
N THR A 381 16.32 18.46 -2.01
CA THR A 381 17.16 19.53 -1.48
C THR A 381 16.34 20.77 -1.17
N VAL A 382 16.47 21.27 0.07
CA VAL A 382 15.85 22.54 0.47
C VAL A 382 16.73 23.69 0.01
N VAL A 383 16.14 24.65 -0.69
CA VAL A 383 16.75 25.94 -1.06
C VAL A 383 15.99 27.08 -0.38
N THR A 384 16.66 28.22 -0.18
CA THR A 384 15.99 29.42 0.34
C THR A 384 15.91 30.44 -0.77
N GLU A 385 14.70 30.80 -1.17
CA GLU A 385 14.43 31.82 -2.20
C GLU A 385 13.56 32.93 -1.57
N ASP A 386 14.01 34.16 -1.66
CA ASP A 386 13.34 35.34 -1.08
C ASP A 386 12.99 35.16 0.42
N GLY A 387 13.82 34.42 1.15
CA GLY A 387 13.65 34.12 2.58
C GLY A 387 12.62 33.01 2.88
N VAL A 388 12.14 32.28 1.86
CA VAL A 388 11.20 31.18 1.97
C VAL A 388 11.89 29.86 1.63
N ALA A 389 11.67 28.82 2.44
CA ALA A 389 12.15 27.47 2.13
C ALA A 389 11.35 26.88 0.96
N ARG A 390 12.05 26.28 0.00
CA ARG A 390 11.47 25.61 -1.16
C ARG A 390 12.14 24.27 -1.42
N VAL A 391 11.40 23.37 -2.07
CA VAL A 391 11.93 22.08 -2.54
C VAL A 391 11.52 21.90 -4.00
N HIS A 392 12.52 21.92 -4.88
CA HIS A 392 12.34 21.73 -6.33
C HIS A 392 12.51 20.25 -6.68
N ASP A 393 11.42 19.51 -6.65
CA ASP A 393 11.38 18.07 -6.91
C ASP A 393 10.82 17.74 -8.30
N VAL A 394 11.46 18.31 -9.32
CA VAL A 394 11.02 18.22 -10.73
C VAL A 394 10.93 16.78 -11.23
N GLU A 395 11.77 15.89 -10.72
CA GLU A 395 11.74 14.46 -11.04
C GLU A 395 10.45 13.81 -10.53
N ARG A 396 9.98 14.19 -9.33
CA ARG A 396 8.71 13.69 -8.79
C ARG A 396 7.52 14.25 -9.58
N VAL A 397 7.57 15.51 -10.00
CA VAL A 397 6.57 16.08 -10.91
C VAL A 397 6.49 15.28 -12.19
N ALA A 398 7.65 14.99 -12.83
CA ALA A 398 7.69 14.20 -14.06
C ALA A 398 7.17 12.77 -13.84
N TYR A 399 7.57 12.13 -12.74
CA TYR A 399 7.10 10.79 -12.39
C TYR A 399 5.57 10.74 -12.27
N VAL A 400 4.97 11.64 -11.47
CA VAL A 400 3.51 11.66 -11.26
C VAL A 400 2.79 12.02 -12.56
N HIS A 401 3.30 13.01 -13.33
CA HIS A 401 2.74 13.38 -14.63
C HIS A 401 2.66 12.17 -15.58
N ASP A 402 3.75 11.45 -15.75
CA ASP A 402 3.83 10.35 -16.72
C ASP A 402 2.97 9.15 -16.29
N HIS A 403 2.84 8.88 -14.97
CA HIS A 403 1.96 7.83 -14.46
C HIS A 403 0.47 8.22 -14.56
N VAL A 404 0.12 9.48 -14.35
CA VAL A 404 -1.25 9.99 -14.57
C VAL A 404 -1.60 9.94 -16.06
N GLU A 405 -0.67 10.25 -16.96
CA GLU A 405 -0.87 10.07 -18.41
C GLU A 405 -1.08 8.60 -18.75
N ALA A 406 -0.26 7.69 -18.18
CA ALA A 406 -0.38 6.24 -18.38
C ALA A 406 -1.74 5.69 -17.88
N LEU A 407 -2.22 6.17 -16.72
CA LEU A 407 -3.57 5.88 -16.24
C LEU A 407 -4.64 6.38 -17.23
N GLY A 408 -4.46 7.58 -17.77
CA GLY A 408 -5.34 8.14 -18.78
C GLY A 408 -5.39 7.29 -20.05
N LEU A 409 -4.24 6.76 -20.49
CA LEU A 409 -4.17 5.83 -21.64
C LEU A 409 -4.91 4.51 -21.36
N ALA A 410 -4.89 3.99 -20.14
CA ALA A 410 -5.68 2.82 -19.76
C ALA A 410 -7.20 3.14 -19.81
N ARG A 411 -7.61 4.30 -19.33
CA ARG A 411 -9.01 4.75 -19.44
C ARG A 411 -9.48 4.89 -20.88
N ASP A 412 -8.64 5.42 -21.78
CA ASP A 412 -8.94 5.51 -23.21
C ASP A 412 -9.19 4.12 -23.85
N GLN A 413 -8.62 3.08 -23.25
CA GLN A 413 -8.84 1.68 -23.63
C GLN A 413 -10.05 1.04 -22.90
N GLY A 414 -10.84 1.82 -22.15
CA GLY A 414 -12.09 1.37 -21.53
C GLY A 414 -11.93 0.81 -20.12
N VAL A 415 -10.79 1.04 -19.43
CA VAL A 415 -10.64 0.65 -18.02
C VAL A 415 -11.43 1.60 -17.11
N ASP A 416 -12.29 1.07 -16.22
CA ASP A 416 -13.02 1.86 -15.21
C ASP A 416 -12.09 2.18 -14.02
N VAL A 417 -11.26 3.21 -14.15
CA VAL A 417 -10.44 3.75 -13.05
C VAL A 417 -11.12 4.96 -12.47
N ARG A 418 -11.45 4.92 -11.18
CA ARG A 418 -12.28 5.91 -10.47
C ARG A 418 -11.51 6.93 -9.65
N GLY A 419 -10.22 6.72 -9.40
CA GLY A 419 -9.40 7.64 -8.63
C GLY A 419 -7.91 7.32 -8.69
N TYR A 420 -7.11 8.29 -8.24
CA TYR A 420 -5.67 8.21 -8.11
C TYR A 420 -5.22 8.89 -6.82
N PHE A 421 -4.40 8.20 -6.03
CA PHE A 421 -3.86 8.67 -4.77
C PHE A 421 -2.33 8.72 -4.85
N ALA A 422 -1.78 9.91 -4.67
CA ALA A 422 -0.34 10.09 -4.62
C ALA A 422 0.23 9.48 -3.32
N TRP A 423 1.24 8.66 -3.44
CA TRP A 423 2.06 8.19 -2.34
C TRP A 423 3.34 9.01 -2.27
N SER A 424 3.47 9.88 -1.25
CA SER A 424 2.54 10.08 -0.15
C SER A 424 2.28 11.58 0.06
N LEU A 425 1.34 11.91 0.96
CA LEU A 425 1.08 13.30 1.34
C LEU A 425 2.32 13.93 1.95
N LEU A 426 2.89 13.27 2.97
CA LEU A 426 4.04 13.72 3.75
C LEU A 426 5.26 12.83 3.49
N ASP A 427 6.47 13.39 3.54
CA ASP A 427 7.65 12.57 3.82
C ASP A 427 7.43 11.87 5.16
N ASN A 428 7.82 10.60 5.29
CA ASN A 428 7.46 9.82 6.46
C ASN A 428 8.49 8.73 6.78
N PHE A 429 8.20 7.90 7.77
CA PHE A 429 8.99 6.73 8.12
C PHE A 429 8.85 5.64 7.05
N GLU A 430 9.86 5.51 6.17
CA GLU A 430 9.86 4.51 5.08
C GLU A 430 10.37 3.15 5.58
N TRP A 431 9.65 2.57 6.50
CA TRP A 431 9.83 1.20 7.01
C TRP A 431 11.30 0.90 7.39
N ALA A 432 11.91 -0.15 6.80
CA ALA A 432 13.31 -0.51 7.06
C ALA A 432 14.32 0.53 6.56
N TYR A 433 13.91 1.51 5.76
CA TYR A 433 14.76 2.64 5.33
C TYR A 433 14.72 3.83 6.29
N GLY A 434 13.88 3.78 7.34
CA GLY A 434 13.75 4.91 8.27
C GLY A 434 13.31 6.19 7.57
N TYR A 435 13.98 7.29 7.84
CA TYR A 435 13.66 8.60 7.27
C TYR A 435 14.50 8.99 6.04
N ASP A 436 15.27 8.06 5.50
CA ASP A 436 16.19 8.32 4.39
C ASP A 436 15.47 8.48 3.03
N ARG A 437 14.32 7.82 2.84
CA ARG A 437 13.56 7.82 1.58
C ARG A 437 12.35 8.73 1.67
N ARG A 438 12.31 9.76 0.79
CA ARG A 438 11.30 10.82 0.82
C ARG A 438 10.32 10.68 -0.34
N PHE A 439 9.12 10.18 -0.04
CA PHE A 439 8.03 10.02 -1.01
C PHE A 439 7.03 11.18 -1.03
N GLY A 440 6.99 11.97 0.03
CA GLY A 440 5.98 13.00 0.23
C GLY A 440 5.96 14.06 -0.88
N ILE A 441 4.78 14.55 -1.21
CA ILE A 441 4.63 15.80 -1.95
C ILE A 441 4.80 17.03 -1.03
N ILE A 442 4.70 16.82 0.27
CA ILE A 442 5.03 17.79 1.32
C ILE A 442 6.25 17.26 2.08
N ARG A 443 7.29 18.08 2.15
CA ARG A 443 8.47 17.78 2.95
C ARG A 443 8.16 17.96 4.43
N VAL A 444 8.60 17.00 5.25
CA VAL A 444 8.65 17.11 6.70
C VAL A 444 10.11 17.27 7.14
N ASP A 445 10.36 18.27 7.95
CA ASP A 445 11.62 18.42 8.67
C ASP A 445 11.53 17.61 9.97
N TYR A 446 12.26 16.51 10.08
CA TYR A 446 12.11 15.57 11.20
C TYR A 446 12.68 16.07 12.54
N GLU A 447 13.37 17.23 12.54
CA GLU A 447 13.82 17.88 13.79
C GLU A 447 12.79 18.88 14.32
N THR A 448 12.20 19.68 13.38
CA THR A 448 11.25 20.75 13.73
C THR A 448 9.79 20.38 13.49
N LEU A 449 9.57 19.31 12.73
CA LEU A 449 8.26 18.85 12.26
C LEU A 449 7.55 19.91 11.37
N GLU A 450 8.30 20.82 10.77
CA GLU A 450 7.74 21.80 9.82
C GLU A 450 7.38 21.13 8.49
N ARG A 451 6.20 21.52 7.95
CA ARG A 451 5.71 21.07 6.64
C ARG A 451 6.00 22.10 5.57
N THR A 452 6.74 21.70 4.53
CA THR A 452 7.07 22.55 3.38
C THR A 452 6.52 21.91 2.10
N TRP A 453 5.65 22.62 1.38
CA TRP A 453 5.16 22.15 0.08
C TRP A 453 6.31 22.09 -0.92
N LYS A 454 6.44 20.97 -1.61
CA LYS A 454 7.34 20.77 -2.73
C LYS A 454 6.68 21.26 -4.03
N ASP A 455 7.46 21.41 -5.09
CA ASP A 455 6.94 21.76 -6.42
C ASP A 455 5.85 20.75 -6.87
N SER A 456 6.03 19.47 -6.54
CA SER A 456 5.05 18.42 -6.80
C SER A 456 3.70 18.67 -6.12
N ALA A 457 3.67 19.25 -4.91
CA ALA A 457 2.43 19.63 -4.25
C ALA A 457 1.67 20.74 -5.00
N HIS A 458 2.40 21.77 -5.44
CA HIS A 458 1.81 22.86 -6.23
C HIS A 458 1.29 22.37 -7.58
N TRP A 459 2.03 21.48 -8.23
CA TRP A 459 1.64 20.86 -9.49
C TRP A 459 0.40 19.94 -9.30
N TYR A 460 0.41 19.09 -8.25
CA TYR A 460 -0.67 18.16 -7.96
C TYR A 460 -1.97 18.89 -7.57
N ARG A 461 -1.87 20.00 -6.84
CA ARG A 461 -3.00 20.89 -6.59
C ARG A 461 -3.68 21.34 -7.87
N ARG A 462 -2.93 21.73 -8.90
CA ARG A 462 -3.50 22.13 -10.19
C ARG A 462 -4.25 20.99 -10.86
N LEU A 463 -3.62 19.80 -10.88
CA LEU A 463 -4.28 18.59 -11.38
C LEU A 463 -5.61 18.33 -10.66
N ALA A 464 -5.60 18.31 -9.34
CA ALA A 464 -6.76 18.00 -8.50
C ALA A 464 -7.90 19.05 -8.67
N THR A 465 -7.55 20.33 -8.79
CA THR A 465 -8.56 21.41 -8.86
C THR A 465 -9.10 21.63 -10.27
N THR A 466 -8.37 21.25 -11.32
CA THR A 466 -8.79 21.48 -12.72
C THR A 466 -9.28 20.21 -13.43
N ASN A 467 -9.05 19.01 -12.85
CA ASN A 467 -9.26 17.72 -13.50
C ASN A 467 -8.56 17.59 -14.87
N THR A 468 -7.49 18.36 -15.07
CA THR A 468 -6.76 18.41 -16.34
C THR A 468 -5.27 18.27 -16.05
N LEU A 469 -4.61 17.37 -16.76
CA LEU A 469 -3.18 17.09 -16.59
C LEU A 469 -2.36 18.32 -16.95
N PRO A 470 -1.70 18.99 -15.96
CA PRO A 470 -0.89 20.18 -16.25
C PRO A 470 0.43 19.76 -16.90
N PRO A 471 1.07 20.62 -17.72
CA PRO A 471 2.44 20.39 -18.15
C PRO A 471 3.41 20.29 -16.96
N VAL A 472 4.47 19.49 -17.09
CA VAL A 472 5.50 19.30 -16.03
C VAL A 472 6.20 20.60 -15.62
N THR A 473 6.16 21.63 -16.46
CA THR A 473 6.79 22.95 -16.21
C THR A 473 5.92 23.88 -15.35
N GLU A 474 4.69 23.53 -15.05
CA GLU A 474 3.77 24.37 -14.26
C GLU A 474 3.87 24.09 -12.76
N VAL A 475 5.05 24.31 -12.18
CA VAL A 475 5.37 24.03 -10.77
C VAL A 475 5.31 25.24 -9.83
N SER A 476 5.12 26.46 -10.37
CA SER A 476 5.11 27.67 -9.53
C SER A 476 3.91 27.72 -8.58
N PRO A 477 4.07 28.27 -7.35
CA PRO A 477 2.94 28.58 -6.48
C PRO A 477 1.93 29.46 -7.20
N ALA A 478 0.65 29.08 -7.18
CA ALA A 478 -0.43 29.85 -7.79
C ALA A 478 -0.92 30.95 -6.83
#